data_d45bf98ff9967b280a0a386736a1f47f
#
_entry.id   d45bf98ff9967b280a0a386736a1f47f
#
_cell.length_a   1.000
_cell.length_b   1.000
_cell.length_c   1.000
_cell.angle_alpha   90.00
_cell.angle_beta   90.00
_cell.angle_gamma   90.00
#
_symmetry.space_group_name_H-M   'P 1'
#
loop_
_entity.id
_entity.type
_entity.pdbx_description
1 polymer ?
#
loop_
_entity_poly.entity_id
_entity_poly.type
_entity_poly.pdbx_seq_one_letter_code
_entity_poly.pdbx_strand_id
1 'polypeptide(L)'
;SFWDLFLSTSGFAIATWCYTQGAYVAQYLTFSQMLINIFSFNIIWVFIECLPILFAVKYGIDLWIWLRAVLGKRGVALLSTTISLANFGWYAVAANLFASSMIHLANSFGFGLDKGLWAPILGTLCVLLGTLIALGGPEVIKWTNRFLVIALLLVGLIIVGICFVAVPIADIMNIQPATQGDLSPLERFMLSGEGNVAFAFSWSTQALVLPRLAKTERSGYWATALSYGVVAPFFVATGGVMALAMFVKTGVYESDPTTMLSTLSTPAFALLSLLLVAFANIGTQGTGSYVNCMIVKSGMPKVSYKLMVW
;
A
#
# COMPACT_ATOMS: atom_id res chain seq x y z
N SER A 1 6.15 20.77 5.50
CA SER A 1 6.65 21.10 4.14
C SER A 1 6.05 20.15 3.13
N PHE A 2 6.19 20.45 1.83
CA PHE A 2 5.80 19.53 0.74
C PHE A 2 6.42 18.14 0.93
N TRP A 3 7.73 18.09 1.16
CA TRP A 3 8.46 16.83 1.31
C TRP A 3 8.02 16.01 2.53
N ASP A 4 7.72 16.66 3.65
CA ASP A 4 7.21 15.96 4.83
C ASP A 4 5.87 15.28 4.54
N LEU A 5 4.98 16.00 3.86
CA LEU A 5 3.68 15.46 3.49
C LEU A 5 3.80 14.37 2.42
N PHE A 6 4.60 14.59 1.39
CA PHE A 6 4.86 13.61 0.33
C PHE A 6 5.40 12.30 0.93
N LEU A 7 6.39 12.35 1.81
CA LEU A 7 6.93 11.16 2.44
C LEU A 7 5.92 10.50 3.39
N SER A 8 5.14 11.28 4.14
CA SER A 8 4.13 10.71 5.04
C SER A 8 2.99 10.03 4.28
N THR A 9 2.49 10.63 3.20
CA THR A 9 1.47 10.02 2.34
C THR A 9 2.02 8.84 1.55
N SER A 10 3.24 8.94 1.02
CA SER A 10 3.91 7.83 0.35
C SER A 10 4.11 6.65 1.29
N GLY A 11 4.52 6.85 2.54
CA GLY A 11 4.72 5.79 3.52
C GLY A 11 3.44 5.00 3.82
N PHE A 12 2.29 5.62 3.68
CA PHE A 12 1.00 4.92 3.74
C PHE A 12 0.64 4.26 2.40
N ALA A 13 0.90 4.93 1.28
CA ALA A 13 0.60 4.43 -0.05
C ALA A 13 1.45 3.22 -0.46
N ILE A 14 2.74 3.17 -0.05
CA ILE A 14 3.70 2.13 -0.42
C ILE A 14 3.69 1.00 0.61
N ALA A 15 2.61 0.28 0.72
CA ALA A 15 2.63 -0.94 1.49
C ALA A 15 2.78 -2.16 0.57
N THR A 16 3.02 -3.29 1.19
CA THR A 16 3.16 -4.57 0.47
C THR A 16 1.93 -4.98 -0.31
N TRP A 17 0.77 -4.44 0.01
CA TRP A 17 -0.45 -4.61 -0.80
C TRP A 17 -0.30 -4.10 -2.25
N CYS A 18 0.58 -3.11 -2.51
CA CYS A 18 0.87 -2.67 -3.87
C CYS A 18 1.47 -3.80 -4.71
N TYR A 19 2.40 -4.57 -4.14
CA TYR A 19 2.99 -5.71 -4.84
C TYR A 19 1.95 -6.79 -5.13
N THR A 20 1.09 -7.10 -4.17
CA THR A 20 -0.01 -8.06 -4.35
C THR A 20 -1.00 -7.60 -5.43
N GLN A 21 -1.34 -6.30 -5.46
CA GLN A 21 -2.17 -5.72 -6.51
C GLN A 21 -1.50 -5.84 -7.88
N GLY A 22 -0.20 -5.58 -7.96
CA GLY A 22 0.56 -5.75 -9.21
C GLY A 22 0.56 -7.18 -9.71
N ALA A 23 0.76 -8.13 -8.82
CA ALA A 23 0.65 -9.55 -9.14
C ALA A 23 -0.76 -9.88 -9.65
N TYR A 24 -1.83 -9.40 -8.99
CA TYR A 24 -3.19 -9.58 -9.49
C TYR A 24 -3.37 -9.10 -10.93
N VAL A 25 -2.87 -7.92 -11.29
CA VAL A 25 -2.97 -7.40 -12.66
C VAL A 25 -2.16 -8.24 -13.65
N ALA A 26 -0.95 -8.65 -13.25
CA ALA A 26 -0.02 -9.39 -14.09
C ALA A 26 -0.53 -10.79 -14.52
N GLN A 27 -1.43 -11.41 -13.74
CA GLN A 27 -1.98 -12.71 -14.13
C GLN A 27 -2.92 -12.66 -15.35
N TYR A 28 -3.50 -11.49 -15.63
CA TYR A 28 -4.48 -11.30 -16.71
C TYR A 28 -3.92 -10.64 -17.97
N LEU A 29 -2.78 -9.94 -17.85
CA LEU A 29 -2.26 -9.05 -18.88
C LEU A 29 -0.83 -9.42 -19.29
N THR A 30 -0.47 -9.10 -20.54
CA THR A 30 0.92 -9.10 -20.98
C THR A 30 1.69 -7.97 -20.27
N PHE A 31 3.02 -8.04 -20.28
CA PHE A 31 3.86 -7.04 -19.64
C PHE A 31 3.51 -5.58 -20.03
N SER A 32 3.40 -5.32 -21.33
CA SER A 32 3.09 -3.96 -21.82
C SER A 32 1.67 -3.52 -21.44
N GLN A 33 0.69 -4.43 -21.57
CA GLN A 33 -0.69 -4.15 -21.16
C GLN A 33 -0.80 -3.89 -19.66
N MET A 34 -0.07 -4.64 -18.83
CA MET A 34 0.00 -4.46 -17.39
C MET A 34 0.50 -3.06 -17.03
N LEU A 35 1.61 -2.60 -17.62
CA LEU A 35 2.15 -1.27 -17.35
C LEU A 35 1.17 -0.16 -17.76
N ILE A 36 0.61 -0.26 -18.99
CA ILE A 36 -0.39 0.71 -19.47
C ILE A 36 -1.60 0.73 -18.52
N ASN A 37 -2.11 -0.43 -18.15
CA ASN A 37 -3.27 -0.55 -17.25
C ASN A 37 -2.99 0.10 -15.89
N ILE A 38 -1.89 -0.30 -15.23
CA ILE A 38 -1.54 0.21 -13.91
C ILE A 38 -1.40 1.73 -13.91
N PHE A 39 -0.60 2.28 -14.82
CA PHE A 39 -0.35 3.72 -14.80
C PHE A 39 -1.55 4.54 -15.29
N SER A 40 -2.23 4.14 -16.37
CA SER A 40 -3.35 4.93 -16.89
C SER A 40 -4.53 4.97 -15.93
N PHE A 41 -4.97 3.83 -15.39
CA PHE A 41 -6.11 3.79 -14.49
C PHE A 41 -5.82 4.44 -13.13
N ASN A 42 -4.63 4.23 -12.57
CA ASN A 42 -4.28 4.86 -11.29
C ASN A 42 -4.05 6.37 -11.43
N ILE A 43 -3.31 6.82 -12.43
CA ILE A 43 -3.00 8.25 -12.60
C ILE A 43 -4.28 9.05 -12.84
N ILE A 44 -5.08 8.66 -13.82
CA ILE A 44 -6.31 9.41 -14.16
C ILE A 44 -7.22 9.52 -12.96
N TRP A 45 -7.44 8.40 -12.27
CA TRP A 45 -8.34 8.35 -11.12
C TRP A 45 -7.83 9.18 -9.95
N VAL A 46 -6.58 9.01 -9.56
CA VAL A 46 -5.99 9.70 -8.40
C VAL A 46 -5.97 11.21 -8.59
N PHE A 47 -5.70 11.73 -9.79
CA PHE A 47 -5.75 13.18 -10.03
C PHE A 47 -7.14 13.76 -9.78
N ILE A 48 -8.19 13.04 -10.15
CA ILE A 48 -9.59 13.46 -9.88
C ILE A 48 -9.91 13.35 -8.39
N GLU A 49 -9.55 12.23 -7.77
CA GLU A 49 -9.80 11.94 -6.36
C GLU A 49 -9.10 12.92 -5.41
N CYS A 50 -7.94 13.43 -5.80
CA CYS A 50 -7.20 14.41 -5.01
C CYS A 50 -7.75 15.85 -5.08
N LEU A 51 -8.66 16.19 -6.00
CA LEU A 51 -9.22 17.55 -6.09
C LEU A 51 -9.82 18.08 -4.79
N PRO A 52 -10.56 17.29 -3.98
CA PRO A 52 -11.08 17.76 -2.70
C PRO A 52 -10.00 18.20 -1.70
N ILE A 53 -8.72 17.79 -1.88
CA ILE A 53 -7.61 18.19 -1.03
C ILE A 53 -7.41 19.71 -1.04
N LEU A 54 -7.64 20.37 -2.19
CA LEU A 54 -7.54 21.82 -2.30
C LEU A 54 -8.43 22.52 -1.26
N PHE A 55 -9.65 22.04 -1.10
CA PHE A 55 -10.57 22.57 -0.11
C PHE A 55 -10.22 22.09 1.31
N ALA A 56 -9.79 20.84 1.47
CA ALA A 56 -9.39 20.30 2.77
C ALA A 56 -8.28 21.16 3.40
N VAL A 57 -7.28 21.56 2.61
CA VAL A 57 -6.19 22.42 3.05
C VAL A 57 -6.68 23.83 3.32
N LYS A 58 -7.49 24.41 2.41
CA LYS A 58 -8.02 25.77 2.53
C LYS A 58 -8.82 25.99 3.80
N TYR A 59 -9.65 25.03 4.19
CA TYR A 59 -10.55 25.13 5.33
C TYR A 59 -10.09 24.36 6.55
N GLY A 60 -8.97 23.62 6.48
CA GLY A 60 -8.44 22.81 7.59
C GLY A 60 -9.34 21.64 7.96
N ILE A 61 -10.18 21.15 7.06
CA ILE A 61 -11.17 20.09 7.28
C ILE A 61 -10.87 18.86 6.42
N ASP A 62 -11.25 17.69 6.90
CA ASP A 62 -11.17 16.45 6.14
C ASP A 62 -12.53 16.10 5.49
N LEU A 63 -12.53 15.06 4.65
CA LEU A 63 -13.72 14.55 3.98
C LEU A 63 -14.86 14.27 4.97
N TRP A 64 -14.55 13.73 6.13
CA TRP A 64 -15.55 13.29 7.12
C TRP A 64 -16.27 14.47 7.77
N ILE A 65 -15.57 15.59 7.96
CA ILE A 65 -16.20 16.84 8.42
C ILE A 65 -17.11 17.41 7.34
N TRP A 66 -16.72 17.34 6.08
CA TRP A 66 -17.57 17.77 4.95
C TRP A 66 -18.83 16.94 4.82
N LEU A 67 -18.70 15.64 4.94
CA LEU A 67 -19.85 14.73 4.85
C LEU A 67 -20.91 15.00 5.92
N ARG A 68 -20.58 15.73 7.00
CA ARG A 68 -21.59 16.18 7.97
C ARG A 68 -22.63 17.12 7.37
N ALA A 69 -22.25 17.90 6.36
CA ALA A 69 -23.21 18.79 5.67
C ALA A 69 -24.23 17.99 4.84
N VAL A 70 -23.83 16.82 4.34
CA VAL A 70 -24.68 15.97 3.48
C VAL A 70 -25.43 14.91 4.29
N LEU A 71 -24.73 14.20 5.16
CA LEU A 71 -25.22 13.03 5.88
C LEU A 71 -25.66 13.33 7.33
N GLY A 72 -25.38 14.54 7.80
CA GLY A 72 -25.57 14.89 9.20
C GLY A 72 -24.61 14.16 10.15
N LYS A 73 -24.67 14.51 11.45
CA LYS A 73 -23.74 13.94 12.45
C LYS A 73 -23.90 12.43 12.64
N ARG A 74 -25.15 11.91 12.62
CA ARG A 74 -25.41 10.49 12.79
C ARG A 74 -24.97 9.66 11.60
N GLY A 75 -25.24 10.16 10.38
CA GLY A 75 -24.81 9.51 9.15
C GLY A 75 -23.29 9.39 9.05
N VAL A 76 -22.56 10.47 9.40
CA VAL A 76 -21.09 10.42 9.42
C VAL A 76 -20.56 9.49 10.50
N ALA A 77 -21.15 9.46 11.70
CA ALA A 77 -20.75 8.54 12.75
C ALA A 77 -20.89 7.06 12.30
N LEU A 78 -22.04 6.72 11.70
CA LEU A 78 -22.28 5.38 11.18
C LEU A 78 -21.28 5.04 10.05
N LEU A 79 -21.17 5.89 9.04
CA LEU A 79 -20.33 5.64 7.87
C LEU A 79 -18.84 5.57 8.25
N SER A 80 -18.35 6.50 9.09
CA SER A 80 -16.95 6.50 9.54
C SER A 80 -16.60 5.24 10.33
N THR A 81 -17.52 4.75 11.18
CA THR A 81 -17.32 3.50 11.90
C THR A 81 -17.28 2.31 10.96
N THR A 82 -18.23 2.21 10.02
CA THR A 82 -18.29 1.11 9.05
C THR A 82 -17.02 1.06 8.19
N ILE A 83 -16.59 2.19 7.64
CA ILE A 83 -15.36 2.27 6.83
C ILE A 83 -14.13 1.94 7.68
N SER A 84 -14.09 2.39 8.93
CA SER A 84 -12.98 2.08 9.82
C SER A 84 -12.88 0.59 10.12
N LEU A 85 -13.99 -0.11 10.27
CA LEU A 85 -14.03 -1.56 10.41
C LEU A 85 -13.57 -2.27 9.12
N ALA A 86 -13.99 -1.78 7.95
CA ALA A 86 -13.53 -2.32 6.67
C ALA A 86 -12.01 -2.15 6.48
N ASN A 87 -11.44 -1.04 6.95
CA ASN A 87 -10.00 -0.79 6.90
C ASN A 87 -9.18 -1.80 7.72
N PHE A 88 -9.74 -2.45 8.73
CA PHE A 88 -9.04 -3.53 9.44
C PHE A 88 -8.65 -4.70 8.53
N GLY A 89 -9.39 -4.93 7.45
CA GLY A 89 -8.99 -5.90 6.42
C GLY A 89 -7.62 -5.58 5.83
N TRP A 90 -7.38 -4.32 5.44
CA TRP A 90 -6.09 -3.87 4.92
C TRP A 90 -4.97 -3.95 5.97
N TYR A 91 -5.26 -3.61 7.22
CA TYR A 91 -4.28 -3.71 8.30
C TYR A 91 -3.92 -5.16 8.62
N ALA A 92 -4.88 -6.07 8.51
CA ALA A 92 -4.64 -7.50 8.63
C ALA A 92 -3.73 -8.02 7.51
N VAL A 93 -3.88 -7.54 6.26
CA VAL A 93 -2.97 -7.85 5.16
C VAL A 93 -1.55 -7.39 5.48
N ALA A 94 -1.36 -6.14 5.92
CA ALA A 94 -0.05 -5.61 6.30
C ALA A 94 0.59 -6.42 7.45
N ALA A 95 -0.19 -6.76 8.47
CA ALA A 95 0.27 -7.58 9.60
C ALA A 95 0.68 -9.00 9.17
N ASN A 96 -0.08 -9.62 8.27
CA ASN A 96 0.26 -10.96 7.74
C ASN A 96 1.53 -10.92 6.88
N LEU A 97 1.71 -9.88 6.06
CA LEU A 97 2.92 -9.72 5.24
C LEU A 97 4.16 -9.39 6.08
N PHE A 98 4.00 -8.64 7.17
CA PHE A 98 5.05 -8.52 8.19
C PHE A 98 5.44 -9.89 8.76
N ALA A 99 4.45 -10.66 9.20
CA ALA A 99 4.66 -11.98 9.76
C ALA A 99 5.35 -12.92 8.76
N SER A 100 4.90 -12.96 7.50
CA SER A 100 5.52 -13.73 6.43
C SER A 100 6.98 -13.31 6.22
N SER A 101 7.27 -12.00 6.15
CA SER A 101 8.64 -11.49 6.03
C SER A 101 9.54 -11.96 7.17
N MET A 102 9.05 -11.86 8.40
CA MET A 102 9.81 -12.27 9.60
C MET A 102 10.03 -13.79 9.68
N ILE A 103 9.04 -14.59 9.26
CA ILE A 103 9.14 -16.05 9.19
C ILE A 103 10.19 -16.46 8.14
N HIS A 104 10.11 -15.88 6.92
CA HIS A 104 11.10 -16.14 5.88
C HIS A 104 12.51 -15.73 6.33
N LEU A 105 12.63 -14.57 6.97
CA LEU A 105 13.90 -14.10 7.53
C LEU A 105 14.45 -15.09 8.57
N ALA A 106 13.64 -15.47 9.55
CA ALA A 106 14.06 -16.41 10.61
C ALA A 106 14.41 -17.79 10.04
N ASN A 107 13.63 -18.30 9.10
CA ASN A 107 13.87 -19.61 8.50
C ASN A 107 15.14 -19.62 7.64
N SER A 108 15.54 -18.50 7.05
CA SER A 108 16.84 -18.39 6.36
C SER A 108 18.04 -18.48 7.30
N PHE A 109 17.84 -18.25 8.62
CA PHE A 109 18.83 -18.51 9.67
C PHE A 109 18.67 -19.88 10.35
N GLY A 110 17.76 -20.74 9.85
CA GLY A 110 17.59 -22.10 10.33
C GLY A 110 16.65 -22.25 11.54
N PHE A 111 15.87 -21.22 11.92
CA PHE A 111 14.96 -21.32 13.08
C PHE A 111 13.75 -22.24 12.86
N GLY A 112 13.37 -22.54 11.62
CA GLY A 112 12.28 -23.48 11.31
C GLY A 112 10.91 -23.05 11.84
N LEU A 113 10.58 -21.75 11.77
CA LEU A 113 9.32 -21.23 12.29
C LEU A 113 8.14 -21.72 11.44
N ASP A 114 7.17 -22.37 12.08
CA ASP A 114 5.91 -22.78 11.47
C ASP A 114 4.99 -21.56 11.26
N LYS A 115 4.47 -21.42 10.04
CA LYS A 115 3.62 -20.29 9.66
C LYS A 115 2.28 -20.29 10.42
N GLY A 116 1.70 -21.46 10.70
CA GLY A 116 0.41 -21.58 11.40
C GLY A 116 0.46 -21.01 12.83
N LEU A 117 1.56 -21.29 13.53
CA LEU A 117 1.76 -20.82 14.90
C LEU A 117 2.29 -19.38 14.97
N TRP A 118 3.30 -19.06 14.16
CA TRP A 118 4.03 -17.79 14.31
C TRP A 118 3.40 -16.61 13.58
N ALA A 119 2.61 -16.83 12.52
CA ALA A 119 2.00 -15.71 11.81
C ALA A 119 1.04 -14.89 12.68
N PRO A 120 0.15 -15.47 13.50
CA PRO A 120 -0.68 -14.69 14.42
C PRO A 120 0.13 -13.93 15.47
N ILE A 121 1.21 -14.52 16.00
CA ILE A 121 2.05 -13.90 17.04
C ILE A 121 2.79 -12.70 16.44
N LEU A 122 3.46 -12.88 15.31
CA LEU A 122 4.21 -11.83 14.64
C LEU A 122 3.28 -10.75 14.06
N GLY A 123 2.13 -11.13 13.52
CA GLY A 123 1.11 -10.17 13.08
C GLY A 123 0.62 -9.29 14.23
N THR A 124 0.37 -9.87 15.40
CA THR A 124 0.02 -9.10 16.61
C THR A 124 1.15 -8.16 17.02
N LEU A 125 2.40 -8.60 16.96
CA LEU A 125 3.55 -7.74 17.21
C LEU A 125 3.59 -6.54 16.25
N CYS A 126 3.33 -6.76 14.95
CA CYS A 126 3.24 -5.67 13.97
C CYS A 126 2.19 -4.63 14.35
N VAL A 127 0.99 -5.09 14.74
CA VAL A 127 -0.10 -4.22 15.17
C VAL A 127 0.29 -3.42 16.41
N LEU A 128 0.89 -4.06 17.41
CA LEU A 128 1.35 -3.38 18.64
C LEU A 128 2.41 -2.31 18.34
N LEU A 129 3.41 -2.62 17.51
CA LEU A 129 4.44 -1.66 17.11
C LEU A 129 3.84 -0.50 16.31
N GLY A 130 2.92 -0.77 15.38
CA GLY A 130 2.18 0.25 14.67
C GLY A 130 1.33 1.13 15.59
N THR A 131 0.67 0.54 16.59
CA THR A 131 -0.08 1.26 17.62
C THR A 131 0.81 2.26 18.38
N LEU A 132 2.02 1.87 18.75
CA LEU A 132 2.98 2.77 19.40
C LEU A 132 3.36 3.96 18.50
N ILE A 133 3.57 3.73 17.20
CA ILE A 133 3.80 4.81 16.23
C ILE A 133 2.59 5.74 16.15
N ALA A 134 1.39 5.18 16.06
CA ALA A 134 0.15 5.97 16.01
C ALA A 134 -0.03 6.84 17.26
N LEU A 135 0.25 6.31 18.47
CA LEU A 135 0.21 7.06 19.73
C LEU A 135 1.17 8.24 19.76
N GLY A 136 2.31 8.13 19.07
CA GLY A 136 3.27 9.23 18.91
C GLY A 136 2.78 10.34 17.97
N GLY A 137 1.72 10.08 17.21
CA GLY A 137 1.05 11.05 16.34
C GLY A 137 1.85 11.47 15.11
N PRO A 138 1.44 12.58 14.44
CA PRO A 138 1.97 12.97 13.12
C PRO A 138 3.49 13.18 13.09
N GLU A 139 4.10 13.60 14.19
CA GLU A 139 5.55 13.85 14.24
C GLU A 139 6.35 12.54 14.17
N VAL A 140 5.94 11.51 14.92
CA VAL A 140 6.58 10.19 14.87
C VAL A 140 6.36 9.55 13.51
N ILE A 141 5.15 9.63 12.97
CA ILE A 141 4.80 9.14 11.62
C ILE A 141 5.70 9.79 10.56
N LYS A 142 5.88 11.11 10.63
CA LYS A 142 6.74 11.86 9.71
C LYS A 142 8.18 11.35 9.72
N TRP A 143 8.77 11.17 10.91
CA TRP A 143 10.14 10.68 11.04
C TRP A 143 10.30 9.24 10.57
N THR A 144 9.38 8.36 10.96
CA THR A 144 9.35 6.96 10.52
C THR A 144 9.30 6.87 9.00
N ASN A 145 8.37 7.61 8.37
CA ASN A 145 8.17 7.55 6.92
C ASN A 145 9.30 8.21 6.12
N ARG A 146 9.98 9.23 6.66
CA ARG A 146 11.18 9.80 6.02
C ARG A 146 12.25 8.76 5.73
N PHE A 147 12.52 7.89 6.69
CA PHE A 147 13.51 6.84 6.52
C PHE A 147 12.96 5.71 5.64
N LEU A 148 11.78 5.19 5.97
CA LEU A 148 11.22 4.01 5.32
C LEU A 148 10.91 4.24 3.84
N VAL A 149 10.33 5.38 3.47
CA VAL A 149 9.95 5.63 2.07
C VAL A 149 11.16 5.73 1.17
N ILE A 150 12.22 6.41 1.61
CA ILE A 150 13.45 6.52 0.81
C ILE A 150 14.09 5.14 0.65
N ALA A 151 14.19 4.37 1.74
CA ALA A 151 14.74 3.01 1.70
C ALA A 151 13.91 2.09 0.77
N LEU A 152 12.57 2.16 0.86
CA LEU A 152 11.69 1.35 0.01
C LEU A 152 11.76 1.74 -1.47
N LEU A 153 11.84 3.02 -1.80
CA LEU A 153 12.02 3.46 -3.19
C LEU A 153 13.31 2.88 -3.79
N LEU A 154 14.39 2.93 -3.04
CA LEU A 154 15.67 2.33 -3.47
C LEU A 154 15.54 0.82 -3.64
N VAL A 155 14.95 0.14 -2.66
CA VAL A 155 14.71 -1.32 -2.74
C VAL A 155 13.79 -1.67 -3.91
N GLY A 156 12.71 -0.93 -4.13
CA GLY A 156 11.82 -1.16 -5.27
C GLY A 156 12.55 -1.08 -6.63
N LEU A 157 13.42 -0.07 -6.80
CA LEU A 157 14.26 0.03 -8.00
C LEU A 157 15.23 -1.14 -8.16
N ILE A 158 15.88 -1.55 -7.07
CA ILE A 158 16.80 -2.70 -7.07
C ILE A 158 16.04 -4.01 -7.36
N ILE A 159 14.84 -4.18 -6.82
CA ILE A 159 14.00 -5.37 -7.09
C ILE A 159 13.70 -5.49 -8.60
N VAL A 160 13.30 -4.40 -9.25
CA VAL A 160 13.07 -4.41 -10.70
C VAL A 160 14.35 -4.83 -11.45
N GLY A 161 15.51 -4.30 -11.06
CA GLY A 161 16.79 -4.69 -11.63
C GLY A 161 17.09 -6.19 -11.43
N ILE A 162 16.83 -6.72 -10.24
CA ILE A 162 17.02 -8.15 -9.93
C ILE A 162 16.11 -9.03 -10.79
N CYS A 163 14.86 -8.65 -10.98
CA CYS A 163 13.93 -9.42 -11.83
C CYS A 163 14.48 -9.56 -13.27
N PHE A 164 15.04 -8.48 -13.82
CA PHE A 164 15.62 -8.49 -15.17
C PHE A 164 17.00 -9.19 -15.25
N VAL A 165 17.68 -9.35 -14.13
CA VAL A 165 18.91 -10.17 -14.04
C VAL A 165 18.56 -11.65 -13.84
N ALA A 166 17.53 -11.94 -13.05
CA ALA A 166 17.11 -13.31 -12.74
C ALA A 166 16.44 -14.02 -13.93
N VAL A 167 15.82 -13.25 -14.83
CA VAL A 167 15.10 -13.74 -16.01
C VAL A 167 15.36 -12.80 -17.18
N PRO A 168 15.63 -13.30 -18.41
CA PRO A 168 15.79 -12.47 -19.59
C PRO A 168 14.58 -11.57 -19.81
N ILE A 169 14.82 -10.28 -20.03
CA ILE A 169 13.73 -9.29 -20.23
C ILE A 169 12.81 -9.69 -21.40
N ALA A 170 13.36 -10.32 -22.44
CA ALA A 170 12.59 -10.79 -23.59
C ALA A 170 11.55 -11.83 -23.17
N ASP A 171 11.86 -12.71 -22.24
CA ASP A 171 10.95 -13.75 -21.77
C ASP A 171 9.80 -13.13 -20.96
N ILE A 172 10.10 -12.12 -20.14
CA ILE A 172 9.08 -11.36 -19.39
C ILE A 172 8.16 -10.58 -20.36
N MET A 173 8.73 -9.95 -21.39
CA MET A 173 7.96 -9.16 -22.35
C MET A 173 7.06 -9.98 -23.26
N ASN A 174 7.46 -11.24 -23.57
CA ASN A 174 6.74 -12.12 -24.49
C ASN A 174 5.82 -13.11 -23.77
N ILE A 175 5.78 -13.11 -22.43
CA ILE A 175 4.97 -14.03 -21.67
C ILE A 175 3.48 -13.80 -21.94
N GLN A 176 2.75 -14.89 -22.11
CA GLN A 176 1.30 -14.84 -22.19
C GLN A 176 0.69 -14.78 -20.78
N PRO A 177 -0.47 -14.12 -20.61
CA PRO A 177 -1.15 -14.08 -19.33
C PRO A 177 -1.37 -15.48 -18.75
N ALA A 178 -1.12 -15.66 -17.47
CA ALA A 178 -1.33 -16.94 -16.77
C ALA A 178 -2.81 -17.35 -16.76
N THR A 179 -3.71 -16.38 -16.63
CA THR A 179 -5.17 -16.58 -16.66
C THR A 179 -5.72 -16.05 -17.98
N GLN A 180 -6.00 -16.95 -18.92
CA GLN A 180 -6.64 -16.57 -20.19
C GLN A 180 -8.16 -16.78 -20.12
N GLY A 181 -8.62 -17.93 -19.60
CA GLY A 181 -10.04 -18.29 -19.47
C GLY A 181 -10.83 -18.05 -20.76
N ASP A 182 -12.13 -17.85 -20.63
CA ASP A 182 -13.02 -17.51 -21.74
C ASP A 182 -13.12 -16.00 -22.02
N LEU A 183 -12.34 -15.18 -21.28
CA LEU A 183 -12.37 -13.72 -21.40
C LEU A 183 -11.57 -13.23 -22.61
N SER A 184 -12.15 -12.35 -23.39
CA SER A 184 -11.45 -11.64 -24.45
C SER A 184 -10.32 -10.77 -23.91
N PRO A 185 -9.32 -10.36 -24.71
CA PRO A 185 -8.25 -9.48 -24.29
C PRO A 185 -8.76 -8.14 -23.70
N LEU A 186 -9.85 -7.59 -24.26
CA LEU A 186 -10.45 -6.36 -23.77
C LEU A 186 -11.11 -6.56 -22.40
N GLU A 187 -11.83 -7.65 -22.20
CA GLU A 187 -12.47 -7.95 -20.91
C GLU A 187 -11.43 -8.14 -19.82
N ARG A 188 -10.32 -8.85 -20.08
CA ARG A 188 -9.21 -8.97 -19.13
C ARG A 188 -8.58 -7.62 -18.79
N PHE A 189 -8.40 -6.77 -19.81
CA PHE A 189 -7.85 -5.42 -19.60
C PHE A 189 -8.77 -4.55 -18.75
N MET A 190 -10.07 -4.59 -19.02
CA MET A 190 -11.07 -3.82 -18.24
C MET A 190 -11.25 -4.36 -16.84
N LEU A 191 -11.29 -5.69 -16.64
CA LEU A 191 -11.37 -6.31 -15.33
C LEU A 191 -10.15 -5.93 -14.45
N SER A 192 -8.95 -5.96 -15.02
CA SER A 192 -7.73 -5.52 -14.33
C SER A 192 -7.76 -4.03 -14.02
N GLY A 193 -8.28 -3.21 -14.94
CA GLY A 193 -8.45 -1.77 -14.76
C GLY A 193 -9.46 -1.45 -13.65
N GLU A 194 -10.59 -2.15 -13.60
CA GLU A 194 -11.55 -2.05 -12.51
C GLU A 194 -10.90 -2.36 -11.15
N GLY A 195 -10.11 -3.44 -11.09
CA GLY A 195 -9.34 -3.79 -9.89
C GLY A 195 -8.36 -2.68 -9.47
N ASN A 196 -7.70 -2.02 -10.42
CA ASN A 196 -6.81 -0.89 -10.14
C ASN A 196 -7.56 0.36 -9.66
N VAL A 197 -8.70 0.68 -10.28
CA VAL A 197 -9.57 1.80 -9.84
C VAL A 197 -10.11 1.53 -8.44
N ALA A 198 -10.60 0.31 -8.17
CA ALA A 198 -11.09 -0.07 -6.85
C ALA A 198 -9.99 0.03 -5.78
N PHE A 199 -8.78 -0.40 -6.13
CA PHE A 199 -7.61 -0.28 -5.27
C PHE A 199 -7.27 1.18 -4.97
N ALA A 200 -7.19 2.04 -5.98
CA ALA A 200 -6.94 3.47 -5.81
C ALA A 200 -8.06 4.14 -5.00
N PHE A 201 -9.32 3.85 -5.32
CA PHE A 201 -10.49 4.42 -4.64
C PHE A 201 -10.58 4.01 -3.18
N SER A 202 -10.04 2.86 -2.79
CA SER A 202 -10.02 2.42 -1.39
C SER A 202 -9.30 3.41 -0.46
N TRP A 203 -8.43 4.28 -1.01
CA TRP A 203 -7.72 5.31 -0.26
C TRP A 203 -8.45 6.64 -0.14
N SER A 204 -9.52 6.89 -0.91
CA SER A 204 -10.29 8.15 -0.89
C SER A 204 -10.69 8.57 0.51
N THR A 205 -11.10 7.60 1.32
CA THR A 205 -11.56 7.82 2.70
C THR A 205 -10.46 8.30 3.63
N GLN A 206 -9.21 8.08 3.27
CA GLN A 206 -8.01 8.35 4.08
C GLN A 206 -7.16 9.47 3.48
N ALA A 207 -7.25 9.67 2.16
CA ALA A 207 -6.39 10.57 1.41
C ALA A 207 -6.45 12.05 1.86
N LEU A 208 -7.56 12.50 2.47
CA LEU A 208 -7.72 13.88 2.92
C LEU A 208 -7.30 14.12 4.38
N VAL A 209 -6.98 13.08 5.14
CA VAL A 209 -6.68 13.22 6.58
C VAL A 209 -5.32 13.88 6.82
N LEU A 210 -4.27 13.42 6.14
CA LEU A 210 -2.93 14.00 6.27
C LEU A 210 -2.77 15.31 5.49
N PRO A 211 -3.26 15.43 4.23
CA PRO A 211 -3.06 16.64 3.42
C PRO A 211 -3.64 17.91 4.02
N ARG A 212 -4.72 17.83 4.81
CA ARG A 212 -5.28 19.01 5.51
C ARG A 212 -4.27 19.75 6.40
N LEU A 213 -3.15 19.07 6.76
CA LEU A 213 -2.07 19.64 7.55
C LEU A 213 -1.03 20.40 6.70
N ALA A 214 -1.23 20.46 5.38
CA ALA A 214 -0.34 21.17 4.47
C ALA A 214 -0.39 22.69 4.71
N LYS A 215 0.74 23.36 4.43
CA LYS A 215 0.83 24.82 4.54
C LYS A 215 0.09 25.55 3.41
N THR A 216 -0.01 24.93 2.22
CA THR A 216 -0.64 25.48 1.03
C THR A 216 -1.43 24.42 0.30
N GLU A 217 -2.51 24.82 -0.37
CA GLU A 217 -3.36 23.93 -1.17
C GLU A 217 -2.54 23.18 -2.23
N ARG A 218 -1.68 23.90 -2.97
CA ARG A 218 -0.79 23.32 -3.98
C ARG A 218 0.13 22.25 -3.40
N SER A 219 0.70 22.50 -2.22
CA SER A 219 1.57 21.53 -1.54
C SER A 219 0.80 20.29 -1.11
N GLY A 220 -0.41 20.46 -0.57
CA GLY A 220 -1.29 19.35 -0.19
C GLY A 220 -1.67 18.48 -1.37
N TYR A 221 -2.17 19.12 -2.43
CA TYR A 221 -2.61 18.43 -3.64
C TYR A 221 -1.47 17.63 -4.30
N TRP A 222 -0.37 18.28 -4.66
CA TRP A 222 0.71 17.63 -5.38
C TRP A 222 1.46 16.57 -4.56
N ALA A 223 1.65 16.79 -3.25
CA ALA A 223 2.26 15.79 -2.39
C ALA A 223 1.44 14.49 -2.38
N THR A 224 0.13 14.60 -2.30
CA THR A 224 -0.78 13.43 -2.26
C THR A 224 -0.96 12.81 -3.64
N ALA A 225 -1.19 13.64 -4.67
CA ALA A 225 -1.37 13.16 -6.04
C ALA A 225 -0.13 12.40 -6.56
N LEU A 226 1.07 12.86 -6.25
CA LEU A 226 2.30 12.16 -6.61
C LEU A 226 2.50 10.87 -5.80
N SER A 227 2.14 10.87 -4.51
CA SER A 227 2.23 9.67 -3.68
C SER A 227 1.32 8.54 -4.18
N TYR A 228 0.05 8.84 -4.42
CA TYR A 228 -0.93 7.84 -4.86
C TYR A 228 -0.94 7.61 -6.37
N GLY A 229 -0.66 8.65 -7.17
CA GLY A 229 -0.73 8.58 -8.64
C GLY A 229 0.57 8.15 -9.31
N VAL A 230 1.71 8.25 -8.64
CA VAL A 230 3.02 7.89 -9.23
C VAL A 230 3.75 6.86 -8.38
N VAL A 231 3.93 7.14 -7.09
CA VAL A 231 4.73 6.25 -6.22
C VAL A 231 4.01 4.91 -5.99
N ALA A 232 2.73 4.91 -5.64
CA ALA A 232 1.99 3.68 -5.45
C ALA A 232 1.89 2.84 -6.74
N PRO A 233 1.54 3.39 -7.93
CA PRO A 233 1.59 2.64 -9.19
C PRO A 233 2.98 2.09 -9.55
N PHE A 234 4.06 2.78 -9.20
CA PHE A 234 5.41 2.24 -9.37
C PHE A 234 5.59 0.94 -8.57
N PHE A 235 5.13 0.89 -7.31
CA PHE A 235 5.20 -0.34 -6.50
C PHE A 235 4.21 -1.41 -6.97
N VAL A 236 3.05 -1.03 -7.48
CA VAL A 236 2.13 -1.97 -8.15
C VAL A 236 2.80 -2.58 -9.38
N ALA A 237 3.42 -1.78 -10.23
CA ALA A 237 4.18 -2.26 -11.39
C ALA A 237 5.35 -3.16 -10.99
N THR A 238 6.09 -2.81 -9.93
CA THR A 238 7.17 -3.65 -9.38
C THR A 238 6.64 -5.02 -8.97
N GLY A 239 5.51 -5.09 -8.28
CA GLY A 239 4.87 -6.35 -7.90
C GLY A 239 4.45 -7.19 -9.10
N GLY A 240 3.93 -6.54 -10.14
CA GLY A 240 3.60 -7.21 -11.41
C GLY A 240 4.83 -7.79 -12.12
N VAL A 241 5.92 -7.01 -12.19
CA VAL A 241 7.21 -7.48 -12.76
C VAL A 241 7.75 -8.69 -11.97
N MET A 242 7.69 -8.63 -10.64
CA MET A 242 8.10 -9.75 -9.79
C MET A 242 7.28 -11.02 -10.08
N ALA A 243 5.95 -10.90 -10.19
CA ALA A 243 5.06 -12.02 -10.46
C ALA A 243 5.32 -12.64 -11.84
N LEU A 244 5.53 -11.82 -12.87
CA LEU A 244 5.90 -12.29 -14.20
C LEU A 244 7.27 -12.98 -14.21
N ALA A 245 8.29 -12.39 -13.55
CA ALA A 245 9.61 -12.98 -13.43
C ALA A 245 9.57 -14.32 -12.68
N MET A 246 8.78 -14.39 -11.60
CA MET A 246 8.56 -15.62 -10.85
C MET A 246 7.91 -16.71 -11.72
N PHE A 247 6.88 -16.36 -12.47
CA PHE A 247 6.19 -17.28 -13.37
C PHE A 247 7.09 -17.80 -14.49
N VAL A 248 7.91 -16.93 -15.12
CA VAL A 248 8.89 -17.36 -16.12
C VAL A 248 9.91 -18.32 -15.52
N LYS A 249 10.40 -18.03 -14.30
CA LYS A 249 11.46 -18.82 -13.66
C LYS A 249 10.99 -20.17 -13.15
N THR A 250 9.77 -20.25 -12.61
CA THR A 250 9.29 -21.42 -11.86
C THR A 250 8.10 -22.13 -12.48
N GLY A 251 7.40 -21.50 -13.43
CA GLY A 251 6.13 -21.97 -13.96
C GLY A 251 4.95 -21.82 -12.99
N VAL A 252 5.19 -21.29 -11.78
CA VAL A 252 4.17 -21.10 -10.75
C VAL A 252 3.89 -19.61 -10.59
N TYR A 253 2.60 -19.26 -10.62
CA TYR A 253 2.18 -17.90 -10.37
C TYR A 253 2.11 -17.62 -8.86
N GLU A 254 2.81 -16.62 -8.40
CA GLU A 254 2.89 -16.24 -6.98
C GLU A 254 2.45 -14.79 -6.79
N SER A 255 1.73 -14.52 -5.72
CA SER A 255 1.26 -13.19 -5.35
C SER A 255 1.84 -12.66 -4.03
N ASP A 256 2.47 -13.53 -3.23
CA ASP A 256 3.14 -13.13 -1.99
C ASP A 256 4.53 -12.52 -2.30
N PRO A 257 4.72 -11.21 -2.12
CA PRO A 257 5.98 -10.55 -2.42
C PRO A 257 7.15 -11.10 -1.60
N THR A 258 6.90 -11.67 -0.43
CA THR A 258 7.96 -12.22 0.42
C THR A 258 8.52 -13.53 -0.16
N THR A 259 7.65 -14.37 -0.69
CA THR A 259 8.01 -15.59 -1.41
C THR A 259 8.75 -15.25 -2.72
N MET A 260 8.24 -14.28 -3.47
CA MET A 260 8.89 -13.83 -4.71
C MET A 260 10.30 -13.30 -4.45
N LEU A 261 10.49 -12.45 -3.43
CA LEU A 261 11.80 -11.91 -3.05
C LEU A 261 12.78 -13.00 -2.66
N SER A 262 12.37 -13.96 -1.85
CA SER A 262 13.24 -15.06 -1.43
C SER A 262 13.68 -15.96 -2.59
N THR A 263 12.85 -16.10 -3.64
CA THR A 263 13.10 -16.97 -4.79
C THR A 263 13.87 -16.29 -5.92
N LEU A 264 13.61 -15.00 -6.17
CA LEU A 264 14.20 -14.27 -7.30
C LEU A 264 15.56 -13.67 -6.98
N SER A 265 15.84 -13.34 -5.71
CA SER A 265 17.04 -12.60 -5.31
C SER A 265 18.12 -13.48 -4.70
N THR A 266 19.32 -12.91 -4.53
CA THR A 266 20.38 -13.55 -3.75
C THR A 266 20.02 -13.59 -2.26
N PRO A 267 20.51 -14.58 -1.48
CA PRO A 267 20.17 -14.67 -0.06
C PRO A 267 20.40 -13.38 0.74
N ALA A 268 21.54 -12.72 0.53
CA ALA A 268 21.85 -11.47 1.23
C ALA A 268 20.87 -10.34 0.90
N PHE A 269 20.47 -10.20 -0.37
CA PHE A 269 19.52 -9.18 -0.78
C PHE A 269 18.09 -9.53 -0.35
N ALA A 270 17.72 -10.81 -0.39
CA ALA A 270 16.46 -11.30 0.15
C ALA A 270 16.31 -10.91 1.63
N LEU A 271 17.33 -11.16 2.45
CA LEU A 271 17.33 -10.80 3.86
C LEU A 271 17.12 -9.30 4.09
N LEU A 272 17.89 -8.47 3.39
CA LEU A 272 17.75 -7.00 3.49
C LEU A 272 16.37 -6.55 3.08
N SER A 273 15.87 -7.04 1.94
CA SER A 273 14.57 -6.65 1.41
C SER A 273 13.41 -7.09 2.32
N LEU A 274 13.44 -8.32 2.83
CA LEU A 274 12.45 -8.83 3.78
C LEU A 274 12.42 -8.01 5.06
N LEU A 275 13.58 -7.62 5.58
CA LEU A 275 13.68 -6.76 6.76
C LEU A 275 13.06 -5.38 6.50
N LEU A 276 13.37 -4.75 5.37
CA LEU A 276 12.81 -3.45 5.01
C LEU A 276 11.30 -3.51 4.73
N VAL A 277 10.82 -4.59 4.10
CA VAL A 277 9.39 -4.86 3.91
C VAL A 277 8.69 -5.04 5.26
N ALA A 278 9.30 -5.74 6.22
CA ALA A 278 8.76 -5.86 7.57
C ALA A 278 8.64 -4.49 8.25
N PHE A 279 9.68 -3.67 8.24
CA PHE A 279 9.62 -2.31 8.81
C PHE A 279 8.59 -1.43 8.10
N ALA A 280 8.45 -1.55 6.77
CA ALA A 280 7.45 -0.82 6.02
C ALA A 280 6.03 -1.13 6.50
N ASN A 281 5.72 -2.41 6.74
CA ASN A 281 4.41 -2.80 7.24
C ASN A 281 4.12 -2.25 8.64
N ILE A 282 5.12 -2.14 9.52
CA ILE A 282 4.98 -1.46 10.82
C ILE A 282 4.66 0.03 10.62
N GLY A 283 5.38 0.72 9.74
CA GLY A 283 5.15 2.13 9.42
C GLY A 283 3.76 2.38 8.83
N THR A 284 3.35 1.51 7.90
CA THR A 284 2.00 1.54 7.31
C THR A 284 0.92 1.29 8.36
N GLN A 285 1.11 0.31 9.24
CA GLN A 285 0.19 0.02 10.33
C GLN A 285 0.04 1.23 11.27
N GLY A 286 1.15 1.90 11.60
CA GLY A 286 1.13 3.10 12.43
C GLY A 286 0.43 4.28 11.79
N THR A 287 0.76 4.57 10.52
CA THR A 287 0.11 5.65 9.76
C THR A 287 -1.37 5.36 9.55
N GLY A 288 -1.71 4.13 9.15
CA GLY A 288 -3.09 3.68 8.94
C GLY A 288 -3.93 3.78 10.22
N SER A 289 -3.42 3.31 11.34
CA SER A 289 -4.11 3.40 12.64
C SER A 289 -4.38 4.85 13.03
N TYR A 290 -3.39 5.75 12.85
CA TYR A 290 -3.58 7.17 13.09
C TYR A 290 -4.70 7.75 12.22
N VAL A 291 -4.64 7.50 10.91
CA VAL A 291 -5.62 8.02 9.95
C VAL A 291 -7.02 7.47 10.26
N ASN A 292 -7.12 6.18 10.55
CA ASN A 292 -8.38 5.54 10.89
C ASN A 292 -9.00 6.13 12.17
N CYS A 293 -8.20 6.37 13.20
CA CYS A 293 -8.66 7.05 14.42
C CYS A 293 -9.16 8.47 14.14
N MET A 294 -8.53 9.21 13.23
CA MET A 294 -8.99 10.53 12.85
C MET A 294 -10.32 10.50 12.09
N ILE A 295 -10.55 9.47 11.27
CA ILE A 295 -11.84 9.22 10.60
C ILE A 295 -12.95 9.02 11.66
N VAL A 296 -12.75 8.09 12.59
CA VAL A 296 -13.71 7.82 13.67
C VAL A 296 -13.93 9.06 14.55
N LYS A 297 -12.85 9.79 14.87
CA LYS A 297 -12.95 11.02 15.66
C LYS A 297 -13.77 12.10 14.97
N SER A 298 -13.74 12.18 13.65
CA SER A 298 -14.60 13.08 12.89
C SER A 298 -16.09 12.72 13.02
N GLY A 299 -16.45 11.46 13.18
CA GLY A 299 -17.81 11.00 13.51
C GLY A 299 -18.15 11.13 15.00
N MET A 300 -17.20 10.82 15.88
CA MET A 300 -17.36 10.74 17.33
C MET A 300 -16.36 11.63 18.10
N PRO A 301 -16.48 12.97 18.03
CA PRO A 301 -15.46 13.90 18.53
C PRO A 301 -15.21 13.83 20.05
N LYS A 302 -16.17 13.29 20.84
CA LYS A 302 -16.07 13.17 22.30
C LYS A 302 -15.17 12.02 22.74
N VAL A 303 -14.93 11.01 21.90
CA VAL A 303 -14.06 9.87 22.25
C VAL A 303 -12.62 10.31 22.22
N SER A 304 -11.82 9.91 23.22
CA SER A 304 -10.42 10.30 23.31
C SER A 304 -9.59 9.61 22.20
N TYR A 305 -8.62 10.30 21.65
CA TYR A 305 -7.72 9.74 20.63
C TYR A 305 -7.01 8.48 21.13
N LYS A 306 -6.46 8.53 22.35
CA LYS A 306 -5.74 7.40 22.94
C LYS A 306 -6.62 6.14 23.04
N LEU A 307 -7.90 6.29 23.43
CA LEU A 307 -8.83 5.17 23.50
C LEU A 307 -9.15 4.58 22.11
N MET A 308 -9.16 5.42 21.07
CA MET A 308 -9.42 4.94 19.71
C MET A 308 -8.23 4.21 19.09
N VAL A 309 -7.02 4.52 19.50
CA VAL A 309 -5.80 3.88 18.98
C VAL A 309 -5.60 2.50 19.59
N TRP A 310 -5.99 2.28 20.86
CA TRP A 310 -5.96 0.99 21.53
C TRP A 310 -7.16 0.11 21.17
#